data_d935e024a6db0bbb2b77c80d98868e53
#
_entry.id   d935e024a6db0bbb2b77c80d98868e53
#
_cell.length_a   1.000
_cell.length_b   1.000
_cell.length_c   1.000
_cell.angle_alpha   90.00
_cell.angle_beta   90.00
_cell.angle_gamma   90.00
#
_symmetry.space_group_name_H-M   'P 1'
#
loop_
_entity.id
_entity.type
_entity.pdbx_description
1 polymer ?
#
loop_
_entity_poly.entity_id
_entity_poly.type
_entity_poly.pdbx_seq_one_letter_code
_entity_poly.pdbx_strand_id
1 'polypeptide(L)'
;MWCRAEPPRKYAWEREQRRPTAKEYLGFLRRHDLKIVAEDAVDKRIIPRGKASRVCAEYRRFLALHLANPRECIPAGGYVDAFWHHHLLFTANYMSMCSAAKSAYIHHRPEILDRGKRVYASQDTCDELYRAAFERERPRDIWT
;
A
#
# COMPACT_ATOMS: atom_id res chain seq x y z
N MET A 1 4.28 0.05 -17.78
CA MET A 1 3.11 -0.57 -17.20
C MET A 1 3.38 -1.36 -15.94
N TRP A 2 3.99 -0.67 -15.11
CA TRP A 2 4.61 -1.13 -13.89
C TRP A 2 3.63 -1.25 -12.70
N CYS A 3 2.42 -0.73 -12.84
CA CYS A 3 1.37 -0.86 -11.85
C CYS A 3 0.50 -2.10 -12.07
N ARG A 4 0.70 -2.79 -13.19
CA ARG A 4 0.06 -4.08 -13.44
C ARG A 4 1.00 -5.17 -12.96
N ALA A 5 0.91 -5.53 -11.69
CA ALA A 5 1.60 -6.68 -11.17
C ALA A 5 0.85 -7.94 -11.65
N GLU A 6 1.19 -8.42 -12.85
CA GLU A 6 0.94 -9.83 -13.10
C GLU A 6 1.89 -10.61 -12.20
N PRO A 7 1.38 -11.55 -11.41
CA PRO A 7 2.28 -12.44 -10.65
C PRO A 7 3.19 -13.16 -11.63
N PRO A 8 4.45 -13.35 -11.28
CA PRO A 8 5.38 -14.08 -12.14
C PRO A 8 4.77 -15.43 -12.50
N ARG A 9 4.89 -15.84 -13.76
CA ARG A 9 4.37 -17.13 -14.30
C ARG A 9 4.84 -18.37 -13.53
N LYS A 10 5.67 -18.18 -12.52
CA LYS A 10 6.36 -19.20 -11.74
C LYS A 10 5.42 -20.11 -10.93
N TYR A 11 4.20 -19.68 -10.68
CA TYR A 11 3.24 -20.42 -9.87
C TYR A 11 1.90 -20.52 -10.57
N ALA A 12 1.83 -21.39 -11.58
CA ALA A 12 0.59 -21.63 -12.35
C ALA A 12 -0.60 -22.08 -11.46
N TRP A 13 -0.30 -22.74 -10.33
CA TRP A 13 -1.29 -23.17 -9.35
C TRP A 13 -1.90 -22.00 -8.53
N GLU A 14 -1.16 -20.87 -8.41
CA GLU A 14 -1.68 -19.67 -7.74
C GLU A 14 -2.76 -18.96 -8.58
N ARG A 15 -2.81 -19.24 -9.88
CA ARG A 15 -3.82 -18.64 -10.77
C ARG A 15 -5.22 -19.23 -10.60
N GLU A 16 -5.31 -20.43 -10.06
CA GLU A 16 -6.59 -21.11 -9.82
C GLU A 16 -7.20 -20.71 -8.47
N GLN A 17 -6.42 -20.10 -7.58
CA GLN A 17 -6.90 -19.61 -6.30
C GLN A 17 -7.48 -18.19 -6.45
N ARG A 18 -8.61 -17.97 -5.79
CA ARG A 18 -9.20 -16.63 -5.71
C ARG A 18 -8.22 -15.67 -5.03
N ARG A 19 -7.95 -14.55 -5.69
CA ARG A 19 -7.13 -13.48 -5.08
C ARG A 19 -7.79 -13.01 -3.79
N PRO A 20 -7.03 -12.80 -2.70
CA PRO A 20 -7.58 -12.22 -1.50
C PRO A 20 -8.22 -10.85 -1.75
N THR A 21 -9.28 -10.55 -1.01
CA THR A 21 -9.90 -9.23 -1.01
C THR A 21 -8.99 -8.22 -0.29
N ALA A 22 -9.24 -6.93 -0.48
CA ALA A 22 -8.53 -5.89 0.27
C ALA A 22 -8.69 -6.07 1.79
N LYS A 23 -9.87 -6.46 2.24
CA LYS A 23 -10.15 -6.72 3.66
C LYS A 23 -9.32 -7.89 4.20
N GLU A 24 -9.17 -8.96 3.41
CA GLU A 24 -8.32 -10.11 3.76
C GLU A 24 -6.84 -9.72 3.80
N TYR A 25 -6.35 -8.98 2.80
CA TYR A 25 -4.99 -8.45 2.83
C TYR A 25 -4.73 -7.55 4.03
N LEU A 26 -5.70 -6.71 4.37
CA LEU A 26 -5.59 -5.87 5.57
C LEU A 26 -5.42 -6.71 6.83
N GLY A 27 -6.15 -7.82 6.94
CA GLY A 27 -6.00 -8.77 8.03
C GLY A 27 -4.59 -9.34 8.13
N PHE A 28 -3.99 -9.68 6.99
CA PHE A 28 -2.60 -10.16 6.95
C PHE A 28 -1.61 -9.08 7.38
N LEU A 29 -1.77 -7.87 6.84
CA LEU A 29 -0.89 -6.74 7.12
C LEU A 29 -0.94 -6.28 8.57
N ARG A 30 -2.09 -6.41 9.24
CA ARG A 30 -2.26 -6.08 10.66
C ARG A 30 -1.40 -6.95 11.58
N ARG A 31 -0.97 -8.12 11.14
CA ARG A 31 -0.08 -9.00 11.90
C ARG A 31 1.36 -8.53 11.92
N HIS A 32 1.73 -7.63 10.99
CA HIS A 32 3.07 -7.08 10.93
C HIS A 32 3.19 -5.85 11.81
N ASP A 33 4.22 -5.81 12.66
CA ASP A 33 4.48 -4.71 13.57
C ASP A 33 5.24 -3.58 12.86
N LEU A 34 4.68 -2.38 12.90
CA LEU A 34 5.26 -1.16 12.34
C LEU A 34 5.82 -0.20 13.41
N LYS A 35 5.81 -0.62 14.67
CA LYS A 35 6.13 0.29 15.80
C LYS A 35 7.49 0.98 15.65
N ILE A 36 8.54 0.23 15.39
CA ILE A 36 9.89 0.79 15.26
C ILE A 36 9.98 1.77 14.08
N VAL A 37 9.38 1.42 12.96
CA VAL A 37 9.35 2.28 11.77
C VAL A 37 8.57 3.56 12.06
N ALA A 38 7.44 3.46 12.72
CA ALA A 38 6.60 4.60 13.06
C ALA A 38 7.30 5.54 14.08
N GLU A 39 7.94 5.00 15.08
CA GLU A 39 8.70 5.79 16.07
C GLU A 39 9.83 6.56 15.39
N ASP A 40 10.60 5.91 14.53
CA ASP A 40 11.67 6.57 13.79
C ASP A 40 11.14 7.64 12.82
N ALA A 41 10.02 7.36 12.14
CA ALA A 41 9.38 8.33 11.25
C ALA A 41 8.91 9.59 12.01
N VAL A 42 8.41 9.42 13.23
CA VAL A 42 8.02 10.55 14.09
C VAL A 42 9.26 11.32 14.55
N ASP A 43 10.30 10.64 15.00
CA ASP A 43 11.53 11.27 15.49
C ASP A 43 12.22 12.06 14.38
N LYS A 44 12.19 11.57 13.14
CA LYS A 44 12.74 12.26 11.96
C LYS A 44 11.76 13.25 11.32
N ARG A 45 10.61 13.47 11.92
CA ARG A 45 9.58 14.39 11.44
C ARG A 45 9.06 14.07 10.03
N ILE A 46 9.09 12.81 9.65
CA ILE A 46 8.49 12.32 8.40
C ILE A 46 6.95 12.37 8.52
N ILE A 47 6.44 11.98 9.70
CA ILE A 47 5.01 12.06 10.02
C ILE A 47 4.81 12.73 11.39
N PRO A 48 3.68 13.44 11.60
CA PRO A 48 3.39 14.03 12.90
C PRO A 48 3.09 12.96 13.95
N ARG A 49 3.56 13.16 15.17
CA ARG A 49 3.30 12.25 16.30
C ARG A 49 1.81 12.01 16.51
N GLY A 50 1.00 13.05 16.46
CA GLY A 50 -0.46 12.96 16.68
C GLY A 50 -1.22 12.23 15.57
N LYS A 51 -0.59 11.96 14.43
CA LYS A 51 -1.20 11.23 13.30
C LYS A 51 -0.58 9.85 13.08
N ALA A 52 0.47 9.48 13.79
CA ALA A 52 1.26 8.29 13.54
C ALA A 52 0.42 7.01 13.50
N SER A 53 -0.47 6.81 14.45
CA SER A 53 -1.35 5.64 14.51
C SER A 53 -2.29 5.57 13.29
N ARG A 54 -2.87 6.69 12.90
CA ARG A 54 -3.75 6.78 11.72
C ARG A 54 -2.96 6.58 10.42
N VAL A 55 -1.74 7.12 10.33
CA VAL A 55 -0.88 6.91 9.17
C VAL A 55 -0.55 5.43 9.00
N CYS A 56 -0.19 4.73 10.05
CA CYS A 56 0.07 3.29 9.99
C CYS A 56 -1.17 2.50 9.55
N ALA A 57 -2.35 2.85 10.08
CA ALA A 57 -3.61 2.20 9.69
C ALA A 57 -3.92 2.44 8.20
N GLU A 58 -3.77 3.66 7.72
CA GLU A 58 -4.04 4.01 6.32
C GLU A 58 -2.96 3.47 5.36
N TYR A 59 -1.73 3.39 5.78
CA TYR A 59 -0.65 2.73 5.03
C TYR A 59 -0.99 1.25 4.79
N ARG A 60 -1.45 0.53 5.82
CA ARG A 60 -1.90 -0.85 5.66
C ARG A 60 -3.10 -0.97 4.71
N ARG A 61 -4.06 -0.07 4.79
CA ARG A 61 -5.21 -0.02 3.87
C ARG A 61 -4.79 0.26 2.43
N PHE A 62 -3.86 1.18 2.24
CA PHE A 62 -3.30 1.47 0.93
C PHE A 62 -2.66 0.23 0.32
N LEU A 63 -1.78 -0.45 1.05
CA LEU A 63 -1.13 -1.67 0.58
C LEU A 63 -2.14 -2.78 0.28
N ALA A 64 -3.16 -2.92 1.11
CA ALA A 64 -4.24 -3.89 0.90
C ALA A 64 -5.01 -3.61 -0.39
N LEU A 65 -5.36 -2.35 -0.65
CA LEU A 65 -5.99 -1.94 -1.91
C LEU A 65 -5.09 -2.21 -3.11
N HIS A 66 -3.83 -1.85 -3.00
CA HIS A 66 -2.84 -2.05 -4.05
C HIS A 66 -2.71 -3.54 -4.42
N LEU A 67 -2.62 -4.41 -3.43
CA LEU A 67 -2.50 -5.86 -3.65
C LEU A 67 -3.79 -6.49 -4.18
N ALA A 68 -4.94 -6.02 -3.73
CA ALA A 68 -6.23 -6.55 -4.16
C ALA A 68 -6.64 -6.10 -5.57
N ASN A 69 -6.08 -5.01 -6.06
CA ASN A 69 -6.43 -4.40 -7.33
C ASN A 69 -5.20 -4.25 -8.24
N PRO A 70 -4.59 -5.36 -8.69
CA PRO A 70 -3.32 -5.31 -9.41
C PRO A 70 -3.40 -4.64 -10.79
N ARG A 71 -4.62 -4.47 -11.33
CA ARG A 71 -4.84 -3.78 -12.60
C ARG A 71 -5.01 -2.27 -12.44
N GLU A 72 -5.27 -1.82 -11.21
CA GLU A 72 -5.40 -0.41 -10.89
C GLU A 72 -4.07 0.09 -10.32
N CYS A 73 -3.61 1.21 -10.82
CA CYS A 73 -2.43 1.86 -10.29
C CYS A 73 -2.85 2.88 -9.23
N ILE A 74 -3.01 2.42 -8.01
CA ILE A 74 -3.47 3.28 -6.91
C ILE A 74 -2.32 4.16 -6.45
N PRO A 75 -2.44 5.50 -6.57
CA PRO A 75 -1.39 6.38 -6.12
C PRO A 75 -1.34 6.45 -4.59
N ALA A 76 -0.15 6.31 -4.03
CA ALA A 76 0.08 6.71 -2.67
C ALA A 76 0.22 8.24 -2.62
N GLY A 77 -0.29 8.87 -1.59
CA GLY A 77 -0.17 10.32 -1.44
C GLY A 77 -0.03 10.72 0.02
N GLY A 78 0.32 11.97 0.27
CA GLY A 78 0.44 12.55 1.59
C GLY A 78 1.35 11.76 2.52
N TYR A 79 0.89 11.57 3.73
CA TYR A 79 1.67 10.82 4.75
C TYR A 79 1.78 9.32 4.46
N VAL A 80 0.85 8.76 3.70
CA VAL A 80 0.93 7.35 3.28
C VAL A 80 2.17 7.15 2.41
N ASP A 81 2.38 8.01 1.43
CA ASP A 81 3.55 7.94 0.54
C ASP A 81 4.86 8.22 1.32
N ALA A 82 4.87 9.23 2.15
CA ALA A 82 6.02 9.57 2.98
C ALA A 82 6.41 8.42 3.92
N PHE A 83 5.43 7.77 4.53
CA PHE A 83 5.67 6.61 5.38
C PHE A 83 6.17 5.40 4.59
N TRP A 84 5.63 5.16 3.40
CA TRP A 84 6.09 4.08 2.53
C TRP A 84 7.56 4.26 2.15
N HIS A 85 7.95 5.45 1.69
CA HIS A 85 9.35 5.79 1.40
C HIS A 85 10.26 5.51 2.60
N HIS A 86 9.82 5.91 3.78
CA HIS A 86 10.59 5.72 5.00
C HIS A 86 10.72 4.24 5.37
N HIS A 87 9.63 3.48 5.25
CA HIS A 87 9.62 2.04 5.53
C HIS A 87 10.59 1.25 4.64
N LEU A 88 10.74 1.66 3.39
CA LEU A 88 11.67 1.01 2.44
C LEU A 88 13.13 1.03 2.93
N LEU A 89 13.50 1.98 3.76
CA LEU A 89 14.85 2.05 4.37
C LEU A 89 15.07 0.95 5.41
N PHE A 90 14.01 0.44 5.99
CA PHE A 90 14.02 -0.69 6.91
C PHE A 90 13.83 -1.99 6.13
N THR A 91 14.82 -2.34 5.32
CA THR A 91 14.71 -3.39 4.30
C THR A 91 14.24 -4.73 4.83
N ALA A 92 14.81 -5.21 5.94
CA ALA A 92 14.41 -6.48 6.54
C ALA A 92 12.97 -6.44 7.08
N ASN A 93 12.59 -5.35 7.74
CA ASN A 93 11.22 -5.13 8.22
C ASN A 93 10.24 -5.06 7.06
N TYR A 94 10.60 -4.35 5.98
CA TYR A 94 9.78 -4.23 4.78
C TYR A 94 9.57 -5.58 4.10
N MET A 95 10.62 -6.38 3.93
CA MET A 95 10.52 -7.72 3.36
C MET A 95 9.65 -8.64 4.23
N SER A 96 9.78 -8.54 5.54
CA SER A 96 8.94 -9.28 6.49
C SER A 96 7.46 -8.90 6.35
N MET A 97 7.15 -7.63 6.13
CA MET A 97 5.79 -7.17 5.86
C MET A 97 5.25 -7.75 4.55
N CYS A 98 6.03 -7.75 3.49
CA CYS A 98 5.62 -8.35 2.22
C CYS A 98 5.27 -9.84 2.39
N SER A 99 6.07 -10.57 3.16
CA SER A 99 5.82 -11.98 3.49
C SER A 99 4.54 -12.15 4.31
N ALA A 100 4.31 -11.28 5.30
CA ALA A 100 3.07 -11.29 6.10
C ALA A 100 1.84 -11.08 5.22
N ALA A 101 1.95 -10.24 4.19
CA ALA A 101 0.90 -10.01 3.21
C ALA A 101 0.73 -11.16 2.21
N LYS A 102 1.52 -12.23 2.33
CA LYS A 102 1.56 -13.34 1.36
C LYS A 102 1.84 -12.88 -0.06
N SER A 103 2.68 -11.88 -0.19
CA SER A 103 3.04 -11.24 -1.46
C SER A 103 4.53 -11.36 -1.73
N ALA A 104 4.90 -11.29 -3.00
CA ALA A 104 6.26 -10.98 -3.42
C ALA A 104 6.60 -9.56 -2.97
N TYR A 105 7.86 -9.16 -3.15
CA TYR A 105 8.30 -7.80 -2.82
C TYR A 105 7.41 -6.74 -3.47
N ILE A 106 6.85 -5.86 -2.66
CA ILE A 106 5.96 -4.79 -3.12
C ILE A 106 6.83 -3.60 -3.52
N HIS A 107 7.02 -3.42 -4.83
CA HIS A 107 7.86 -2.34 -5.34
C HIS A 107 7.16 -0.99 -5.21
N HIS A 108 7.82 -0.05 -4.55
CA HIS A 108 7.44 1.36 -4.60
C HIS A 108 8.04 1.95 -5.89
N ARG A 109 7.19 2.53 -6.71
CA ARG A 109 7.63 3.18 -7.94
C ARG A 109 7.33 4.66 -7.86
N PRO A 110 8.27 5.51 -8.27
CA PRO A 110 7.98 6.92 -8.41
C PRO A 110 6.92 7.12 -9.49
N GLU A 111 6.29 8.27 -9.47
CA GLU A 111 5.31 8.63 -10.48
C GLU A 111 5.94 8.52 -11.88
N ILE A 112 5.35 7.70 -12.73
CA ILE A 112 5.83 7.43 -14.08
C ILE A 112 4.80 7.95 -15.09
N LEU A 113 5.30 8.62 -16.12
CA LEU A 113 4.49 9.01 -17.26
C LEU A 113 4.68 7.98 -18.37
N ASP A 114 3.59 7.37 -18.81
CA ASP A 114 3.57 6.55 -20.02
C ASP A 114 3.23 7.45 -21.21
N ARG A 115 4.19 7.62 -22.12
CA ARG A 115 4.07 8.52 -23.30
C ARG A 115 3.58 9.93 -22.93
N GLY A 116 4.04 10.47 -21.78
CA GLY A 116 3.65 11.77 -21.28
C GLY A 116 2.32 11.80 -20.52
N LYS A 117 1.73 10.65 -20.24
CA LYS A 117 0.48 10.52 -19.45
C LYS A 117 0.71 9.80 -18.13
N ARG A 118 0.01 10.23 -17.09
CA ARG A 118 0.00 9.53 -15.82
C ARG A 118 -0.73 8.20 -15.97
N VAL A 119 -0.15 7.14 -15.41
CA VAL A 119 -0.71 5.78 -15.43
C VAL A 119 -1.48 5.43 -14.16
N TYR A 120 -1.73 6.41 -13.29
CA TYR A 120 -2.45 6.20 -12.03
C TYR A 120 -3.96 6.27 -12.20
N ALA A 121 -4.66 5.49 -11.37
CA ALA A 121 -6.10 5.61 -11.23
C ALA A 121 -6.49 7.02 -10.75
N SER A 122 -7.67 7.49 -11.12
CA SER A 122 -8.19 8.77 -10.65
C SER A 122 -8.47 8.76 -9.14
N GLN A 123 -8.54 9.93 -8.53
CA GLN A 123 -8.92 10.05 -7.12
C GLN A 123 -10.33 9.50 -6.87
N ASP A 124 -11.25 9.69 -7.80
CA ASP A 124 -12.61 9.14 -7.70
C ASP A 124 -12.60 7.62 -7.70
N THR A 125 -11.81 7.00 -8.58
CA THR A 125 -11.63 5.53 -8.61
C THR A 125 -11.03 5.04 -7.29
N CYS A 126 -10.04 5.72 -6.74
CA CYS A 126 -9.45 5.37 -5.46
C CYS A 126 -10.46 5.46 -4.31
N ASP A 127 -11.27 6.52 -4.30
CA ASP A 127 -12.32 6.71 -3.30
C ASP A 127 -13.38 5.60 -3.36
N GLU A 128 -13.79 5.22 -4.57
CA GLU A 128 -14.75 4.13 -4.79
C GLU A 128 -14.21 2.79 -4.32
N LEU A 129 -12.98 2.46 -4.69
CA LEU A 129 -12.33 1.21 -4.27
C LEU A 129 -12.13 1.16 -2.75
N TYR A 130 -11.73 2.27 -2.15
CA TYR A 130 -11.54 2.38 -0.71
C TYR A 130 -12.87 2.20 0.04
N ARG A 131 -13.91 2.88 -0.40
CA ARG A 131 -15.26 2.78 0.20
C ARG A 131 -15.83 1.37 0.07
N ALA A 132 -15.69 0.75 -1.10
CA ALA A 132 -16.15 -0.61 -1.34
C ALA A 132 -15.41 -1.63 -0.44
N ALA A 133 -14.12 -1.44 -0.22
CA ALA A 133 -13.30 -2.37 0.56
C ALA A 133 -13.50 -2.22 2.06
N PHE A 134 -13.60 -0.99 2.57
CA PHE A 134 -13.51 -0.70 4.00
C PHE A 134 -14.76 -0.04 4.60
N GLU A 135 -15.77 0.22 3.79
CA GLU A 135 -17.08 0.78 4.22
C GLU A 135 -16.93 2.12 4.98
N ARG A 136 -15.98 2.94 4.53
CA ARG A 136 -15.69 4.26 5.11
C ARG A 136 -15.08 5.17 4.06
N GLU A 137 -15.05 6.47 4.34
CA GLU A 137 -14.42 7.46 3.48
C GLU A 137 -12.89 7.47 3.69
N ARG A 138 -12.15 7.66 2.60
CA ARG A 138 -10.70 7.79 2.64
C ARG A 138 -10.31 9.13 3.29
N PRO A 139 -9.52 9.12 4.40
CA PRO A 139 -9.18 10.37 5.09
C PRO A 139 -8.19 11.20 4.29
N ARG A 140 -8.63 12.37 3.85
CA ARG A 140 -7.82 13.26 3.00
C ARG A 140 -6.63 13.86 3.73
N ASP A 141 -6.77 14.12 5.03
CA ASP A 141 -5.66 14.65 5.85
C ASP A 141 -4.48 13.70 6.03
N ILE A 142 -4.66 12.44 5.65
CA ILE A 142 -3.61 11.40 5.68
C ILE A 142 -3.11 11.10 4.26
N TRP A 143 -4.01 11.09 3.27
CA TRP A 143 -3.71 10.63 1.90
C TRP A 143 -3.36 11.75 0.91
N THR A 144 -3.52 13.01 1.28
CA THR A 144 -3.27 14.14 0.34
C THR A 144 -2.20 15.12 0.83
#